data_2555759442199f2ff59702a4d9c45b74
#
_entry.id   2555759442199f2ff59702a4d9c45b74
#
_cell.length_a   1.000
_cell.length_b   1.000
_cell.length_c   1.000
_cell.angle_alpha   90.00
_cell.angle_beta   90.00
_cell.angle_gamma   90.00
#
_symmetry.space_group_name_H-M   'P 1'
#
loop_
_entity.id
_entity.type
_entity.pdbx_description
1 polymer ?
#
loop_
_entity_poly.entity_id
_entity_poly.type
_entity_poly.pdbx_seq_one_letter_code
_entity_poly.pdbx_strand_id
1 'polypeptide(L)'
;MVLSWKAISEVSFSVCMHNSAKEALLLYKHMLEAGTIPDELTFVAVLQACGIFAENEVTSVYNGIALKSISIEIVKAIKMDIWKMGCSFDMFLGSALISCYGKCGHIFEAECVFQGLPKRDIAAWNSMLSAYIEAGHEEKALRLYRQILEECIGQGQRTVAIVLQACCILVEKENFSARERQFAKEMALSISQAIHAGAKRNGFHSDMFVCNSLVTIYSKSGELALAEGVFFQLPRHDMVLWCALLTGYVEQGEAEKGLLLFKQMLVEGGSPEKLHFVVAFQACGYLAEKEQAVLIEEYPLKLIALRLIQAIHADAEVKNLVSDAMVGSTLLCSYGKCGAIREAQCTFEELVHRDIVAWNAMLSAYLEHGAYEQVLSLFSQLLEYDVTFDSVTLLCSLKACSETENVEVCTQLHHIIVSSMGDANLLLNNSLIDAYGCCIRTEDLKASFDCLCEHDVVSWTACISGHARRGDFALTLQMFEEMLSTGIKPDEIAFLSLVSACSHAGLVLEGVNYFNSMTIDHVIAPNPKHFASAVDLLGRAGNFIMLKALITKMPFKTDMNIWLSLLAVCRTHGNSELGKHAFDCAVQLQPLESTIYVLMSNMYADSVLQYS
;
A
#
# COMPACT_ATOMS: atom_id res chain seq x y z
N MET A 1 -33.46 -33.81 4.79
CA MET A 1 -33.88 -33.49 3.42
C MET A 1 -34.84 -32.29 3.36
N VAL A 2 -35.94 -32.24 4.08
CA VAL A 2 -36.91 -31.12 4.06
C VAL A 2 -36.30 -29.79 4.54
N LEU A 3 -35.37 -29.78 5.49
CA LEU A 3 -34.73 -28.58 6.05
C LEU A 3 -33.75 -27.91 5.07
N SER A 4 -32.93 -28.69 4.32
CA SER A 4 -31.95 -28.15 3.37
C SER A 4 -32.63 -27.51 2.13
N TRP A 5 -33.74 -28.10 1.67
CA TRP A 5 -34.52 -27.54 0.56
C TRP A 5 -35.39 -26.33 0.98
N LYS A 6 -35.79 -26.26 2.26
CA LYS A 6 -36.49 -25.09 2.83
C LYS A 6 -35.58 -23.84 2.85
N ALA A 7 -34.28 -24.06 3.14
CA ALA A 7 -33.28 -22.97 3.06
C ALA A 7 -33.18 -22.33 1.67
N ILE A 8 -33.33 -23.12 0.57
CA ILE A 8 -33.33 -22.59 -0.80
C ILE A 8 -34.54 -21.71 -1.09
N SER A 9 -35.70 -22.02 -0.49
CA SER A 9 -36.94 -21.23 -0.68
C SER A 9 -36.99 -19.96 0.17
N GLU A 10 -36.26 -19.92 1.29
CA GLU A 10 -36.23 -18.77 2.23
C GLU A 10 -35.16 -17.74 1.88
N VAL A 11 -34.09 -18.09 1.12
CA VAL A 11 -33.05 -17.17 0.62
C VAL A 11 -33.58 -16.39 -0.60
N SER A 12 -34.75 -15.75 -0.48
CA SER A 12 -35.40 -15.11 -1.61
C SER A 12 -35.13 -13.60 -1.75
N PHE A 13 -34.17 -13.00 -1.05
CA PHE A 13 -34.11 -11.52 -1.05
C PHE A 13 -32.75 -10.87 -1.14
N SER A 14 -31.74 -11.45 -1.80
CA SER A 14 -30.63 -10.60 -2.19
C SER A 14 -29.93 -11.13 -3.43
N VAL A 15 -29.83 -10.28 -4.42
CA VAL A 15 -28.94 -10.29 -5.57
C VAL A 15 -29.43 -10.90 -6.88
N CYS A 16 -29.75 -10.02 -7.78
CA CYS A 16 -30.26 -10.20 -9.15
C CYS A 16 -29.31 -10.76 -10.21
N MET A 17 -28.27 -11.53 -9.91
CA MET A 17 -27.31 -11.90 -10.94
C MET A 17 -27.15 -13.41 -11.24
N HIS A 18 -27.84 -14.33 -10.57
CA HIS A 18 -27.70 -15.77 -10.85
C HIS A 18 -29.01 -16.56 -10.79
N ASN A 19 -30.02 -16.09 -11.51
CA ASN A 19 -31.30 -16.79 -11.64
C ASN A 19 -31.13 -18.23 -12.17
N SER A 20 -30.18 -18.49 -13.07
CA SER A 20 -30.03 -19.79 -13.73
C SER A 20 -29.56 -20.93 -12.79
N ALA A 21 -28.61 -20.65 -11.87
CA ALA A 21 -28.12 -21.68 -10.94
C ALA A 21 -29.19 -22.03 -9.88
N LYS A 22 -29.91 -21.02 -9.36
CA LYS A 22 -31.01 -21.21 -8.41
C LYS A 22 -32.19 -21.93 -9.06
N GLU A 23 -32.52 -21.56 -10.29
CA GLU A 23 -33.55 -22.25 -11.08
C GLU A 23 -33.22 -23.71 -11.35
N ALA A 24 -31.95 -24.02 -11.67
CA ALA A 24 -31.50 -25.40 -11.87
C ALA A 24 -31.67 -26.26 -10.59
N LEU A 25 -31.32 -25.69 -9.41
CA LEU A 25 -31.53 -26.36 -8.13
C LEU A 25 -33.02 -26.55 -7.80
N LEU A 26 -33.87 -25.59 -8.14
CA LEU A 26 -35.33 -25.70 -7.99
C LEU A 26 -35.93 -26.73 -8.93
N LEU A 27 -35.48 -26.78 -10.19
CA LEU A 27 -35.89 -27.79 -11.16
C LEU A 27 -35.52 -29.21 -10.67
N TYR A 28 -34.32 -29.37 -10.11
CA TYR A 28 -33.91 -30.64 -9.53
C TYR A 28 -34.83 -31.06 -8.36
N LYS A 29 -35.21 -30.13 -7.50
CA LYS A 29 -36.19 -30.35 -6.43
C LYS A 29 -37.54 -30.83 -6.99
N HIS A 30 -38.08 -30.10 -8.00
CA HIS A 30 -39.34 -30.49 -8.65
C HIS A 30 -39.25 -31.85 -9.32
N MET A 31 -38.11 -32.18 -9.92
CA MET A 31 -37.85 -33.51 -10.53
C MET A 31 -37.95 -34.62 -9.49
N LEU A 32 -37.37 -34.42 -8.30
CA LEU A 32 -37.49 -35.37 -7.19
C LEU A 32 -38.92 -35.49 -6.64
N GLU A 33 -39.65 -34.37 -6.53
CA GLU A 33 -41.05 -34.34 -6.09
C GLU A 33 -41.99 -35.03 -7.10
N ALA A 34 -41.67 -34.92 -8.40
CA ALA A 34 -42.39 -35.63 -9.46
C ALA A 34 -42.07 -37.14 -9.53
N GLY A 35 -41.16 -37.63 -8.70
CA GLY A 35 -40.76 -39.05 -8.67
C GLY A 35 -39.93 -39.50 -9.87
N THR A 36 -39.37 -38.55 -10.66
CA THR A 36 -38.44 -38.87 -11.75
C THR A 36 -37.06 -39.18 -11.20
N ILE A 37 -36.41 -40.20 -11.73
CA ILE A 37 -35.09 -40.67 -11.26
C ILE A 37 -34.00 -39.85 -11.99
N PRO A 38 -33.15 -39.07 -11.27
CA PRO A 38 -32.02 -38.38 -11.85
C PRO A 38 -30.97 -39.36 -12.40
N ASP A 39 -30.40 -39.03 -13.55
CA ASP A 39 -29.24 -39.73 -14.11
C ASP A 39 -27.91 -39.05 -13.71
N GLU A 40 -26.78 -39.64 -14.07
CA GLU A 40 -25.44 -39.12 -13.77
C GLU A 40 -25.23 -37.72 -14.30
N LEU A 41 -25.71 -37.40 -15.50
CA LEU A 41 -25.59 -36.06 -16.11
C LEU A 41 -26.41 -35.02 -15.35
N THR A 42 -27.59 -35.39 -14.86
CA THR A 42 -28.42 -34.54 -13.99
C THR A 42 -27.67 -34.19 -12.70
N PHE A 43 -27.05 -35.19 -12.04
CA PHE A 43 -26.27 -34.93 -10.84
C PHE A 43 -25.05 -34.02 -11.09
N VAL A 44 -24.33 -34.22 -12.20
CA VAL A 44 -23.20 -33.34 -12.58
C VAL A 44 -23.70 -31.91 -12.81
N ALA A 45 -24.80 -31.71 -13.54
CA ALA A 45 -25.36 -30.39 -13.79
C ALA A 45 -25.82 -29.69 -12.50
N VAL A 46 -26.45 -30.43 -11.58
CA VAL A 46 -26.90 -29.90 -10.29
C VAL A 46 -25.72 -29.55 -9.38
N LEU A 47 -24.65 -30.35 -9.37
CA LEU A 47 -23.42 -30.04 -8.64
C LEU A 47 -22.71 -28.81 -9.20
N GLN A 48 -22.68 -28.65 -10.53
CA GLN A 48 -22.15 -27.44 -11.18
C GLN A 48 -22.97 -26.20 -10.79
N ALA A 49 -24.30 -26.29 -10.81
CA ALA A 49 -25.18 -25.21 -10.35
C ALA A 49 -24.97 -24.89 -8.87
N CYS A 50 -24.76 -25.90 -8.02
CA CYS A 50 -24.44 -25.69 -6.62
C CYS A 50 -23.08 -25.01 -6.43
N GLY A 51 -22.08 -25.35 -7.23
CA GLY A 51 -20.78 -24.67 -7.23
C GLY A 51 -20.88 -23.19 -7.62
N ILE A 52 -21.67 -22.85 -8.63
CA ILE A 52 -21.95 -21.45 -9.02
C ILE A 52 -22.72 -20.73 -7.90
N PHE A 53 -23.69 -21.40 -7.28
CA PHE A 53 -24.42 -20.83 -6.16
C PHE A 53 -23.48 -20.55 -4.97
N ALA A 54 -22.54 -21.45 -4.68
CA ALA A 54 -21.54 -21.29 -3.63
C ALA A 54 -20.61 -20.10 -3.87
N GLU A 55 -20.25 -19.78 -5.12
CA GLU A 55 -19.40 -18.61 -5.42
C GLU A 55 -20.03 -17.29 -4.97
N ASN A 56 -21.36 -17.22 -4.95
CA ASN A 56 -22.12 -16.01 -4.63
C ASN A 56 -22.71 -16.00 -3.21
N GLU A 57 -22.52 -17.06 -2.44
CA GLU A 57 -22.96 -17.12 -1.05
C GLU A 57 -22.03 -16.31 -0.16
N VAL A 58 -22.61 -15.50 0.75
CA VAL A 58 -21.85 -14.75 1.75
C VAL A 58 -21.14 -15.74 2.69
N THR A 59 -19.83 -15.63 2.77
CA THR A 59 -19.00 -16.51 3.59
C THR A 59 -19.12 -16.17 5.07
N SER A 60 -19.39 -17.17 5.90
CA SER A 60 -19.19 -17.10 7.35
C SER A 60 -17.78 -17.60 7.69
N VAL A 61 -17.05 -16.86 8.53
CA VAL A 61 -15.71 -17.28 8.97
C VAL A 61 -15.82 -18.05 10.28
N TYR A 62 -15.40 -19.31 10.27
CA TYR A 62 -15.32 -20.14 11.47
C TYR A 62 -13.89 -20.69 11.62
N ASN A 63 -13.24 -20.40 12.75
CA ASN A 63 -11.82 -20.74 13.01
C ASN A 63 -10.84 -20.32 11.88
N GLY A 64 -11.05 -19.14 11.28
CA GLY A 64 -10.21 -18.65 10.18
C GLY A 64 -10.49 -19.29 8.81
N ILE A 65 -11.48 -20.18 8.71
CA ILE A 65 -11.88 -20.81 7.45
C ILE A 65 -13.19 -20.20 6.97
N ALA A 66 -13.19 -19.74 5.72
CA ALA A 66 -14.39 -19.22 5.08
C ALA A 66 -15.31 -20.38 4.67
N LEU A 67 -16.49 -20.48 5.29
CA LEU A 67 -17.46 -21.57 5.06
C LEU A 67 -18.75 -21.02 4.47
N LYS A 68 -19.31 -21.75 3.52
CA LYS A 68 -20.58 -21.49 2.85
C LYS A 68 -21.63 -22.50 3.34
N SER A 69 -22.39 -22.10 4.34
CA SER A 69 -23.22 -23.01 5.14
C SER A 69 -24.39 -23.62 4.38
N ILE A 70 -25.04 -22.86 3.50
CA ILE A 70 -26.20 -23.32 2.74
C ILE A 70 -25.75 -24.25 1.61
N SER A 71 -24.73 -23.84 0.86
CA SER A 71 -24.21 -24.64 -0.25
C SER A 71 -23.72 -26.00 0.19
N ILE A 72 -23.01 -26.09 1.31
CA ILE A 72 -22.52 -27.38 1.81
C ILE A 72 -23.64 -28.33 2.20
N GLU A 73 -24.74 -27.84 2.78
CA GLU A 73 -25.89 -28.70 3.12
C GLU A 73 -26.57 -29.25 1.87
N ILE A 74 -26.66 -28.41 0.82
CA ILE A 74 -27.18 -28.83 -0.49
C ILE A 74 -26.29 -29.91 -1.10
N VAL A 75 -24.97 -29.74 -1.10
CA VAL A 75 -24.02 -30.74 -1.63
C VAL A 75 -24.11 -32.05 -0.86
N LYS A 76 -24.21 -32.02 0.47
CA LYS A 76 -24.41 -33.20 1.31
C LYS A 76 -25.71 -33.91 0.96
N ALA A 77 -26.80 -33.19 0.76
CA ALA A 77 -28.08 -33.75 0.36
C ALA A 77 -27.99 -34.44 -1.03
N ILE A 78 -27.40 -33.78 -2.01
CA ILE A 78 -27.17 -34.34 -3.36
C ILE A 78 -26.31 -35.60 -3.28
N LYS A 79 -25.22 -35.60 -2.50
CA LYS A 79 -24.38 -36.79 -2.28
C LYS A 79 -25.16 -37.96 -1.69
N MET A 80 -26.05 -37.68 -0.76
CA MET A 80 -26.93 -38.74 -0.19
C MET A 80 -27.93 -39.27 -1.22
N ASP A 81 -28.43 -38.42 -2.10
CA ASP A 81 -29.33 -38.86 -3.17
C ASP A 81 -28.59 -39.71 -4.21
N ILE A 82 -27.37 -39.33 -4.62
CA ILE A 82 -26.48 -40.15 -5.46
C ILE A 82 -26.28 -41.55 -4.86
N TRP A 83 -26.00 -41.61 -3.55
CA TRP A 83 -25.78 -42.87 -2.85
C TRP A 83 -27.06 -43.74 -2.81
N LYS A 84 -28.24 -43.14 -2.55
CA LYS A 84 -29.53 -43.85 -2.51
C LYS A 84 -29.95 -44.42 -3.87
N MET A 85 -29.61 -43.69 -4.94
CA MET A 85 -29.93 -44.09 -6.32
C MET A 85 -28.97 -45.17 -6.86
N GLY A 86 -27.95 -45.55 -6.08
CA GLY A 86 -26.98 -46.57 -6.48
C GLY A 86 -26.09 -46.16 -7.64
N CYS A 87 -25.99 -44.86 -7.92
CA CYS A 87 -25.06 -44.36 -8.91
C CYS A 87 -23.62 -44.63 -8.48
N SER A 88 -22.82 -45.23 -9.35
CA SER A 88 -21.41 -45.47 -9.08
C SER A 88 -20.68 -44.12 -9.00
N PHE A 89 -19.80 -43.97 -8.02
CA PHE A 89 -18.88 -42.84 -7.99
C PHE A 89 -17.87 -43.00 -9.14
N ASP A 90 -18.29 -42.60 -10.35
CA ASP A 90 -17.43 -42.55 -11.50
C ASP A 90 -16.52 -41.32 -11.49
N MET A 91 -15.67 -41.23 -12.48
CA MET A 91 -14.68 -40.10 -12.59
C MET A 91 -15.36 -38.75 -12.78
N PHE A 92 -16.51 -38.69 -13.49
CA PHE A 92 -17.20 -37.42 -13.80
C PHE A 92 -17.93 -36.89 -12.55
N LEU A 93 -18.65 -37.74 -11.88
CA LEU A 93 -19.39 -37.38 -10.67
C LEU A 93 -18.43 -37.03 -9.52
N GLY A 94 -17.34 -37.78 -9.40
CA GLY A 94 -16.28 -37.52 -8.41
C GLY A 94 -15.62 -36.21 -8.62
N SER A 95 -15.23 -35.84 -9.85
CA SER A 95 -14.59 -34.54 -10.14
C SER A 95 -15.54 -33.36 -9.90
N ALA A 96 -16.83 -33.50 -10.21
CA ALA A 96 -17.85 -32.50 -9.93
C ALA A 96 -18.05 -32.28 -8.42
N LEU A 97 -18.09 -33.36 -7.64
CA LEU A 97 -18.17 -33.27 -6.17
C LEU A 97 -16.95 -32.62 -5.55
N ILE A 98 -15.74 -32.98 -6.00
CA ILE A 98 -14.47 -32.36 -5.52
C ILE A 98 -14.50 -30.86 -5.79
N SER A 99 -14.86 -30.45 -7.02
CA SER A 99 -14.97 -29.03 -7.38
C SER A 99 -15.99 -28.30 -6.53
N CYS A 100 -17.15 -28.91 -6.29
CA CYS A 100 -18.22 -28.30 -5.50
C CYS A 100 -17.83 -28.15 -4.02
N TYR A 101 -17.21 -29.17 -3.40
CA TYR A 101 -16.69 -29.09 -2.04
C TYR A 101 -15.58 -28.04 -1.92
N GLY A 102 -14.68 -27.92 -2.92
CA GLY A 102 -13.65 -26.88 -2.98
C GLY A 102 -14.26 -25.49 -2.91
N LYS A 103 -15.24 -25.19 -3.78
CA LYS A 103 -15.96 -23.92 -3.82
C LYS A 103 -16.75 -23.60 -2.54
N CYS A 104 -17.15 -24.62 -1.79
CA CYS A 104 -17.78 -24.46 -0.48
C CYS A 104 -16.77 -24.27 0.66
N GLY A 105 -15.45 -24.39 0.42
CA GLY A 105 -14.41 -24.29 1.45
C GLY A 105 -14.22 -25.58 2.29
N HIS A 106 -14.82 -26.69 1.89
CA HIS A 106 -14.77 -27.96 2.62
C HIS A 106 -13.73 -28.92 2.03
N ILE A 107 -12.46 -28.60 2.24
CA ILE A 107 -11.31 -29.30 1.64
C ILE A 107 -11.19 -30.74 2.14
N PHE A 108 -11.48 -31.00 3.41
CA PHE A 108 -11.42 -32.35 3.97
C PHE A 108 -12.37 -33.33 3.24
N GLU A 109 -13.60 -32.91 2.98
CA GLU A 109 -14.58 -33.69 2.22
C GLU A 109 -14.16 -33.89 0.77
N ALA A 110 -13.54 -32.86 0.14
CA ALA A 110 -12.97 -32.99 -1.18
C ALA A 110 -11.83 -34.02 -1.23
N GLU A 111 -10.91 -33.96 -0.26
CA GLU A 111 -9.84 -34.95 -0.10
C GLU A 111 -10.39 -36.38 0.08
N CYS A 112 -11.43 -36.57 0.92
CA CYS A 112 -12.08 -37.86 1.11
C CYS A 112 -12.67 -38.41 -0.21
N VAL A 113 -13.36 -37.58 -0.98
CA VAL A 113 -13.90 -38.00 -2.29
C VAL A 113 -12.76 -38.35 -3.24
N PHE A 114 -11.72 -37.51 -3.33
CA PHE A 114 -10.56 -37.71 -4.20
C PHE A 114 -9.83 -39.03 -3.88
N GLN A 115 -9.63 -39.34 -2.60
CA GLN A 115 -8.98 -40.57 -2.17
C GLN A 115 -9.85 -41.80 -2.43
N GLY A 116 -11.18 -41.66 -2.35
CA GLY A 116 -12.15 -42.74 -2.54
C GLY A 116 -12.39 -43.10 -4.03
N LEU A 117 -11.88 -42.29 -4.98
CA LEU A 117 -12.04 -42.59 -6.41
C LEU A 117 -11.23 -43.85 -6.82
N PRO A 118 -11.86 -44.84 -7.47
CA PRO A 118 -11.17 -46.05 -7.91
C PRO A 118 -10.12 -45.81 -9.02
N LYS A 119 -10.37 -44.80 -9.86
CA LYS A 119 -9.43 -44.26 -10.84
C LYS A 119 -9.52 -42.75 -10.81
N ARG A 120 -8.39 -42.08 -10.86
CA ARG A 120 -8.28 -40.63 -10.89
C ARG A 120 -7.85 -40.20 -12.28
N ASP A 121 -8.74 -39.52 -12.99
CA ASP A 121 -8.43 -38.90 -14.27
C ASP A 121 -7.87 -37.47 -14.07
N ILE A 122 -7.41 -36.87 -15.15
CA ILE A 122 -6.84 -35.51 -15.10
C ILE A 122 -7.88 -34.47 -14.65
N ALA A 123 -9.19 -34.72 -14.83
CA ALA A 123 -10.23 -33.83 -14.37
C ALA A 123 -10.34 -33.84 -12.84
N ALA A 124 -10.29 -35.01 -12.21
CA ALA A 124 -10.29 -35.14 -10.77
C ALA A 124 -9.05 -34.48 -10.13
N TRP A 125 -7.86 -34.66 -10.73
CA TRP A 125 -6.63 -34.00 -10.28
C TRP A 125 -6.74 -32.49 -10.39
N ASN A 126 -7.22 -31.96 -11.53
CA ASN A 126 -7.39 -30.52 -11.73
C ASN A 126 -8.43 -29.94 -10.76
N SER A 127 -9.54 -30.67 -10.49
CA SER A 127 -10.55 -30.24 -9.52
C SER A 127 -9.97 -30.14 -8.11
N MET A 128 -9.11 -31.09 -7.72
CA MET A 128 -8.47 -31.07 -6.40
C MET A 128 -7.40 -29.97 -6.31
N LEU A 129 -6.61 -29.74 -7.38
CA LEU A 129 -5.68 -28.62 -7.45
C LEU A 129 -6.41 -27.28 -7.28
N SER A 130 -7.51 -27.06 -8.04
CA SER A 130 -8.33 -25.84 -7.91
C SER A 130 -8.91 -25.68 -6.52
N ALA A 131 -9.42 -26.77 -5.93
CA ALA A 131 -9.96 -26.76 -4.57
C ALA A 131 -8.93 -26.31 -3.52
N TYR A 132 -7.68 -26.78 -3.61
CA TYR A 132 -6.61 -26.34 -2.73
C TYR A 132 -6.29 -24.85 -2.90
N ILE A 133 -6.27 -24.34 -4.14
CA ILE A 133 -5.98 -22.93 -4.43
C ILE A 133 -7.10 -22.04 -3.88
N GLU A 134 -8.35 -22.39 -4.14
CA GLU A 134 -9.52 -21.64 -3.65
C GLU A 134 -9.59 -21.57 -2.11
N ALA A 135 -9.04 -22.59 -1.44
CA ALA A 135 -8.96 -22.63 0.02
C ALA A 135 -7.67 -22.00 0.62
N GLY A 136 -6.79 -21.44 -0.20
CA GLY A 136 -5.53 -20.82 0.26
C GLY A 136 -4.46 -21.82 0.71
N HIS A 137 -4.50 -23.07 0.18
CA HIS A 137 -3.55 -24.15 0.48
C HIS A 137 -2.60 -24.43 -0.68
N GLU A 138 -1.90 -23.41 -1.17
CA GLU A 138 -1.04 -23.48 -2.36
C GLU A 138 0.08 -24.51 -2.23
N GLU A 139 0.62 -24.67 -1.02
CA GLU A 139 1.65 -25.69 -0.77
C GLU A 139 1.13 -27.12 -0.99
N LYS A 140 -0.14 -27.39 -0.58
CA LYS A 140 -0.77 -28.69 -0.84
C LYS A 140 -1.00 -28.88 -2.35
N ALA A 141 -1.40 -27.82 -3.06
CA ALA A 141 -1.54 -27.87 -4.51
C ALA A 141 -0.20 -28.20 -5.21
N LEU A 142 0.90 -27.59 -4.80
CA LEU A 142 2.23 -27.89 -5.35
C LEU A 142 2.69 -29.32 -5.01
N ARG A 143 2.39 -29.83 -3.81
CA ARG A 143 2.67 -31.23 -3.45
C ARG A 143 1.83 -32.19 -4.30
N LEU A 144 0.56 -31.87 -4.52
CA LEU A 144 -0.32 -32.67 -5.38
C LEU A 144 0.19 -32.66 -6.84
N TYR A 145 0.68 -31.53 -7.34
CA TYR A 145 1.29 -31.46 -8.67
C TYR A 145 2.56 -32.32 -8.78
N ARG A 146 3.39 -32.33 -7.74
CA ARG A 146 4.53 -33.24 -7.70
C ARG A 146 4.10 -34.71 -7.81
N GLN A 147 3.01 -35.10 -7.16
CA GLN A 147 2.45 -36.45 -7.27
C GLN A 147 1.96 -36.75 -8.71
N ILE A 148 1.33 -35.77 -9.39
CA ILE A 148 0.95 -35.90 -10.81
C ILE A 148 2.18 -36.23 -11.68
N LEU A 149 3.33 -35.57 -11.40
CA LEU A 149 4.59 -35.83 -12.11
C LEU A 149 5.15 -37.22 -11.82
N GLU A 150 5.12 -37.64 -10.54
CA GLU A 150 5.61 -38.96 -10.10
C GLU A 150 4.77 -40.11 -10.66
N GLU A 151 3.45 -39.94 -10.76
CA GLU A 151 2.53 -40.93 -11.35
C GLU A 151 2.50 -40.89 -12.89
N CYS A 152 3.32 -40.05 -13.54
CA CYS A 152 3.41 -39.90 -15.00
C CYS A 152 2.07 -39.61 -15.68
N ILE A 153 1.15 -38.90 -15.01
CA ILE A 153 -0.14 -38.53 -15.54
C ILE A 153 0.07 -37.44 -16.60
N GLY A 154 -0.55 -37.62 -17.77
CA GLY A 154 -0.46 -36.66 -18.87
C GLY A 154 -0.95 -35.29 -18.44
N GLN A 155 -0.07 -34.28 -18.48
CA GLN A 155 -0.43 -32.90 -18.14
C GLN A 155 -1.17 -32.23 -19.29
N GLY A 156 -2.30 -31.61 -18.98
CA GLY A 156 -3.02 -30.73 -19.92
C GLY A 156 -2.66 -29.26 -19.69
N GLN A 157 -2.99 -28.41 -20.64
CA GLN A 157 -2.85 -26.94 -20.55
C GLN A 157 -3.47 -26.39 -19.26
N ARG A 158 -4.66 -26.88 -18.88
CA ARG A 158 -5.37 -26.47 -17.69
C ARG A 158 -4.60 -26.81 -16.40
N THR A 159 -3.99 -27.99 -16.32
CA THR A 159 -3.16 -28.39 -15.16
C THR A 159 -2.00 -27.41 -14.97
N VAL A 160 -1.31 -27.10 -16.08
CA VAL A 160 -0.18 -26.17 -16.09
C VAL A 160 -0.61 -24.76 -15.62
N ALA A 161 -1.73 -24.25 -16.15
CA ALA A 161 -2.24 -22.93 -15.78
C ALA A 161 -2.63 -22.85 -14.28
N ILE A 162 -3.31 -23.87 -13.75
CA ILE A 162 -3.68 -23.94 -12.33
C ILE A 162 -2.45 -23.94 -11.42
N VAL A 163 -1.40 -24.68 -11.78
CA VAL A 163 -0.18 -24.75 -10.96
C VAL A 163 0.59 -23.41 -11.00
N LEU A 164 0.65 -22.76 -12.15
CA LEU A 164 1.23 -21.42 -12.27
C LEU A 164 0.44 -20.39 -11.44
N GLN A 165 -0.88 -20.50 -11.41
CA GLN A 165 -1.72 -19.68 -10.54
C GLN A 165 -1.40 -19.90 -9.06
N ALA A 166 -1.19 -21.17 -8.62
CA ALA A 166 -0.75 -21.46 -7.27
C ALA A 166 0.59 -20.79 -6.93
N CYS A 167 1.54 -20.78 -7.88
CA CYS A 167 2.81 -20.07 -7.72
C CYS A 167 2.61 -18.55 -7.60
N CYS A 168 1.69 -17.95 -8.37
CA CYS A 168 1.38 -16.51 -8.27
C CYS A 168 0.86 -16.14 -6.88
N ILE A 169 -0.12 -16.89 -6.38
CA ILE A 169 -0.72 -16.64 -5.06
C ILE A 169 0.31 -16.82 -3.94
N LEU A 170 1.18 -17.83 -4.07
CA LEU A 170 2.25 -18.05 -3.08
C LEU A 170 3.21 -16.85 -2.97
N VAL A 171 3.51 -16.19 -4.09
CA VAL A 171 4.36 -15.00 -4.11
C VAL A 171 3.67 -13.78 -3.50
N GLU A 172 2.33 -13.69 -3.57
CA GLU A 172 1.53 -12.58 -3.06
C GLU A 172 1.21 -12.65 -1.57
N LYS A 173 1.49 -13.76 -0.89
CA LYS A 173 1.17 -13.91 0.54
C LYS A 173 1.85 -12.84 1.39
N GLU A 174 1.04 -11.96 1.99
CA GLU A 174 1.49 -10.84 2.84
C GLU A 174 2.06 -11.30 4.19
N ASN A 175 1.58 -12.45 4.71
CA ASN A 175 1.93 -12.95 6.04
C ASN A 175 3.35 -13.52 6.15
N PHE A 176 4.13 -13.50 5.08
CA PHE A 176 5.51 -13.97 5.07
C PHE A 176 6.47 -12.89 5.55
N SER A 177 7.42 -13.29 6.41
CA SER A 177 8.59 -12.47 6.71
C SER A 177 9.38 -12.17 5.41
N ALA A 178 10.23 -11.14 5.42
CA ALA A 178 11.02 -10.77 4.24
C ALA A 178 11.86 -11.95 3.68
N ARG A 179 12.39 -12.81 4.56
CA ARG A 179 13.14 -14.02 4.18
C ARG A 179 12.26 -15.09 3.55
N GLU A 180 11.11 -15.35 4.13
CA GLU A 180 10.14 -16.34 3.60
C GLU A 180 9.59 -15.91 2.26
N ARG A 181 9.31 -14.61 2.10
CA ARG A 181 8.85 -14.02 0.83
C ARG A 181 9.89 -14.17 -0.27
N GLN A 182 11.17 -13.93 0.02
CA GLN A 182 12.25 -14.14 -0.93
C GLN A 182 12.38 -15.61 -1.34
N PHE A 183 12.33 -16.52 -0.37
CA PHE A 183 12.37 -17.97 -0.63
C PHE A 183 11.17 -18.45 -1.45
N ALA A 184 9.95 -17.95 -1.15
CA ALA A 184 8.74 -18.26 -1.90
C ALA A 184 8.85 -17.80 -3.37
N LYS A 185 9.40 -16.60 -3.62
CA LYS A 185 9.65 -16.08 -4.96
C LYS A 185 10.62 -16.96 -5.74
N GLU A 186 11.76 -17.33 -5.15
CA GLU A 186 12.78 -18.17 -5.80
C GLU A 186 12.24 -19.58 -6.11
N MET A 187 11.48 -20.15 -5.18
CA MET A 187 10.82 -21.45 -5.38
C MET A 187 9.77 -21.38 -6.49
N ALA A 188 8.87 -20.41 -6.46
CA ALA A 188 7.83 -20.21 -7.46
C ALA A 188 8.44 -19.97 -8.85
N LEU A 189 9.52 -19.20 -8.93
CA LEU A 189 10.25 -18.95 -10.17
C LEU A 189 10.86 -20.22 -10.74
N SER A 190 11.56 -21.03 -9.93
CA SER A 190 12.18 -22.28 -10.37
C SER A 190 11.14 -23.29 -10.88
N ILE A 191 10.02 -23.42 -10.20
CA ILE A 191 8.88 -24.26 -10.62
C ILE A 191 8.32 -23.75 -11.95
N SER A 192 8.10 -22.44 -12.08
CA SER A 192 7.54 -21.83 -13.29
C SER A 192 8.46 -21.97 -14.50
N GLN A 193 9.77 -21.86 -14.32
CA GLN A 193 10.76 -22.12 -15.37
C GLN A 193 10.75 -23.60 -15.82
N ALA A 194 10.66 -24.53 -14.88
CA ALA A 194 10.56 -25.97 -15.19
C ALA A 194 9.27 -26.28 -15.96
N ILE A 195 8.14 -25.69 -15.55
CA ILE A 195 6.83 -25.80 -16.23
C ILE A 195 6.92 -25.18 -17.63
N HIS A 196 7.52 -24.01 -17.78
CA HIS A 196 7.70 -23.34 -19.07
C HIS A 196 8.49 -24.22 -20.05
N ALA A 197 9.59 -24.80 -19.58
CA ALA A 197 10.38 -25.75 -20.38
C ALA A 197 9.57 -27.01 -20.75
N GLY A 198 8.72 -27.51 -19.84
CA GLY A 198 7.78 -28.59 -20.10
C GLY A 198 6.70 -28.23 -21.12
N ALA A 199 6.11 -27.03 -20.98
CA ALA A 199 5.11 -26.51 -21.92
C ALA A 199 5.66 -26.37 -23.34
N LYS A 200 6.92 -25.93 -23.49
CA LYS A 200 7.60 -25.89 -24.79
C LYS A 200 7.74 -27.28 -25.42
N ARG A 201 8.12 -28.29 -24.63
CA ARG A 201 8.26 -29.68 -25.11
C ARG A 201 6.93 -30.30 -25.52
N ASN A 202 5.84 -29.97 -24.80
CA ASN A 202 4.51 -30.51 -25.02
C ASN A 202 3.69 -29.69 -26.05
N GLY A 203 4.25 -28.66 -26.65
CA GLY A 203 3.56 -27.81 -27.63
C GLY A 203 2.56 -26.80 -27.05
N PHE A 204 2.57 -26.55 -25.74
CA PHE A 204 1.65 -25.61 -25.08
C PHE A 204 2.19 -24.16 -25.05
N HIS A 205 3.32 -23.90 -25.69
CA HIS A 205 3.98 -22.60 -25.71
C HIS A 205 3.20 -21.48 -26.42
N SER A 206 2.16 -21.85 -27.18
CA SER A 206 1.25 -20.90 -27.85
C SER A 206 -0.16 -20.89 -27.24
N ASP A 207 -0.36 -21.62 -26.14
CA ASP A 207 -1.63 -21.62 -25.45
C ASP A 207 -1.79 -20.36 -24.62
N MET A 208 -2.89 -19.63 -24.84
CA MET A 208 -3.12 -18.33 -24.24
C MET A 208 -3.22 -18.40 -22.71
N PHE A 209 -3.88 -19.42 -22.15
CA PHE A 209 -4.00 -19.57 -20.70
C PHE A 209 -2.66 -19.83 -20.03
N VAL A 210 -1.83 -20.67 -20.64
CA VAL A 210 -0.47 -20.97 -20.15
C VAL A 210 0.41 -19.72 -20.25
N CYS A 211 0.34 -18.99 -21.36
CA CYS A 211 1.13 -17.78 -21.56
C CYS A 211 0.72 -16.65 -20.61
N ASN A 212 -0.59 -16.43 -20.41
CA ASN A 212 -1.10 -15.45 -19.44
C ASN A 212 -0.55 -15.75 -18.03
N SER A 213 -0.62 -17.02 -17.60
CA SER A 213 -0.12 -17.43 -16.30
C SER A 213 1.40 -17.30 -16.19
N LEU A 214 2.16 -17.60 -17.24
CA LEU A 214 3.61 -17.45 -17.29
C LEU A 214 4.04 -15.98 -17.23
N VAL A 215 3.39 -15.10 -18.01
CA VAL A 215 3.68 -13.67 -17.97
C VAL A 215 3.36 -13.10 -16.59
N THR A 216 2.23 -13.47 -15.99
CA THR A 216 1.84 -13.03 -14.66
C THR A 216 2.88 -13.43 -13.61
N ILE A 217 3.29 -14.72 -13.56
CA ILE A 217 4.24 -15.16 -12.53
C ILE A 217 5.63 -14.56 -12.72
N TYR A 218 6.12 -14.44 -13.97
CA TYR A 218 7.41 -13.82 -14.24
C TYR A 218 7.41 -12.33 -13.88
N SER A 219 6.33 -11.61 -14.18
CA SER A 219 6.14 -10.21 -13.79
C SER A 219 6.17 -10.04 -12.28
N LYS A 220 5.39 -10.84 -11.53
CA LYS A 220 5.35 -10.79 -10.06
C LYS A 220 6.66 -11.22 -9.40
N SER A 221 7.41 -12.12 -10.03
CA SER A 221 8.72 -12.52 -9.54
C SER A 221 9.83 -11.50 -9.84
N GLY A 222 9.56 -10.47 -10.67
CA GLY A 222 10.53 -9.46 -11.09
C GLY A 222 11.35 -9.84 -12.32
N GLU A 223 11.06 -10.98 -12.95
CA GLU A 223 11.77 -11.49 -14.13
C GLU A 223 11.13 -10.98 -15.44
N LEU A 224 11.13 -9.66 -15.60
CA LEU A 224 10.49 -8.99 -16.75
C LEU A 224 11.01 -9.47 -18.10
N ALA A 225 12.31 -9.78 -18.22
CA ALA A 225 12.88 -10.27 -19.49
C ALA A 225 12.28 -11.62 -19.90
N LEU A 226 11.94 -12.50 -18.96
CA LEU A 226 11.26 -13.75 -19.24
C LEU A 226 9.78 -13.51 -19.62
N ALA A 227 9.12 -12.57 -18.93
CA ALA A 227 7.76 -12.16 -19.24
C ALA A 227 7.65 -11.58 -20.67
N GLU A 228 8.54 -10.65 -21.02
CA GLU A 228 8.68 -10.09 -22.38
C GLU A 228 8.91 -11.20 -23.43
N GLY A 229 9.82 -12.13 -23.12
CA GLY A 229 10.12 -13.25 -24.01
C GLY A 229 8.92 -14.13 -24.31
N VAL A 230 8.02 -14.38 -23.35
CA VAL A 230 6.77 -15.11 -23.56
C VAL A 230 5.77 -14.24 -24.34
N PHE A 231 5.63 -12.97 -23.96
CA PHE A 231 4.71 -12.03 -24.57
C PHE A 231 4.98 -11.86 -26.08
N PHE A 232 6.21 -11.50 -26.46
CA PHE A 232 6.55 -11.21 -27.86
C PHE A 232 6.68 -12.45 -28.76
N GLN A 233 6.67 -13.67 -28.20
CA GLN A 233 6.61 -14.89 -29.00
C GLN A 233 5.22 -15.17 -29.57
N LEU A 234 4.19 -14.56 -29.01
CA LEU A 234 2.81 -14.77 -29.43
C LEU A 234 2.44 -13.86 -30.62
N PRO A 235 1.77 -14.40 -31.66
CA PRO A 235 1.36 -13.62 -32.82
C PRO A 235 0.15 -12.72 -32.55
N ARG A 236 -0.58 -12.96 -31.47
CA ARG A 236 -1.74 -12.17 -31.02
C ARG A 236 -1.76 -12.12 -29.52
N HIS A 237 -2.16 -10.99 -28.96
CA HIS A 237 -2.24 -10.76 -27.54
C HIS A 237 -3.69 -10.52 -27.13
N ASP A 238 -4.18 -11.22 -26.11
CA ASP A 238 -5.47 -10.91 -25.50
C ASP A 238 -5.32 -9.78 -24.46
N MET A 239 -6.45 -9.26 -23.99
CA MET A 239 -6.43 -8.14 -23.03
C MET A 239 -5.84 -8.54 -21.68
N VAL A 240 -5.96 -9.81 -21.28
CA VAL A 240 -5.38 -10.33 -20.03
C VAL A 240 -3.86 -10.32 -20.10
N LEU A 241 -3.30 -10.73 -21.23
CA LEU A 241 -1.85 -10.76 -21.44
C LEU A 241 -1.25 -9.35 -21.43
N TRP A 242 -1.92 -8.39 -22.10
CA TRP A 242 -1.53 -6.98 -22.05
C TRP A 242 -1.53 -6.46 -20.61
N CYS A 243 -2.61 -6.73 -19.86
CA CYS A 243 -2.72 -6.31 -18.48
C CYS A 243 -1.63 -6.91 -17.59
N ALA A 244 -1.34 -8.20 -17.73
CA ALA A 244 -0.34 -8.90 -16.94
C ALA A 244 1.06 -8.29 -17.10
N LEU A 245 1.47 -7.97 -18.34
CA LEU A 245 2.78 -7.36 -18.59
C LEU A 245 2.81 -5.88 -18.17
N LEU A 246 1.71 -5.13 -18.42
CA LEU A 246 1.58 -3.75 -17.95
C LEU A 246 1.74 -3.65 -16.43
N THR A 247 1.00 -4.49 -15.69
CA THR A 247 1.09 -4.56 -14.22
C THR A 247 2.51 -4.90 -13.79
N GLY A 248 3.15 -5.86 -14.45
CA GLY A 248 4.53 -6.22 -14.15
C GLY A 248 5.52 -5.08 -14.30
N TYR A 249 5.43 -4.27 -15.35
CA TYR A 249 6.29 -3.09 -15.49
C TYR A 249 6.07 -2.06 -14.38
N VAL A 250 4.80 -1.82 -14.03
CA VAL A 250 4.43 -0.84 -13.00
C VAL A 250 4.92 -1.28 -11.61
N GLU A 251 4.71 -2.55 -11.25
CA GLU A 251 5.17 -3.11 -9.96
C GLU A 251 6.69 -3.14 -9.81
N GLN A 252 7.44 -3.28 -10.92
CA GLN A 252 8.90 -3.22 -10.90
C GLN A 252 9.46 -1.80 -11.07
N GLY A 253 8.60 -0.77 -11.10
CA GLY A 253 9.00 0.63 -11.21
C GLY A 253 9.46 1.07 -12.61
N GLU A 254 9.22 0.25 -13.65
CA GLU A 254 9.52 0.52 -15.07
C GLU A 254 8.33 1.23 -15.75
N ALA A 255 7.85 2.32 -15.13
CA ALA A 255 6.65 3.04 -15.53
C ALA A 255 6.66 3.50 -17.00
N GLU A 256 7.82 3.94 -17.50
CA GLU A 256 7.97 4.37 -18.90
C GLU A 256 7.70 3.24 -19.89
N LYS A 257 8.22 2.04 -19.61
CA LYS A 257 7.95 0.86 -20.45
C LYS A 257 6.49 0.46 -20.40
N GLY A 258 5.88 0.55 -19.22
CA GLY A 258 4.45 0.32 -19.04
C GLY A 258 3.61 1.24 -19.93
N LEU A 259 3.89 2.55 -19.92
CA LEU A 259 3.17 3.52 -20.75
C LEU A 259 3.42 3.31 -22.26
N LEU A 260 4.64 2.93 -22.65
CA LEU A 260 4.93 2.56 -24.05
C LEU A 260 4.15 1.32 -24.47
N LEU A 261 4.06 0.32 -23.58
CA LEU A 261 3.28 -0.90 -23.84
C LEU A 261 1.78 -0.59 -23.94
N PHE A 262 1.23 0.29 -23.08
CA PHE A 262 -0.15 0.77 -23.18
C PHE A 262 -0.42 1.46 -24.53
N LYS A 263 0.48 2.32 -24.96
CA LYS A 263 0.40 2.96 -26.28
C LYS A 263 0.43 1.93 -27.41
N GLN A 264 1.32 0.93 -27.34
CA GLN A 264 1.40 -0.14 -28.32
C GLN A 264 0.09 -0.92 -28.41
N MET A 265 -0.51 -1.27 -27.26
CA MET A 265 -1.82 -1.92 -27.19
C MET A 265 -2.90 -1.13 -27.95
N LEU A 266 -2.94 0.20 -27.78
CA LEU A 266 -3.88 1.06 -28.49
C LEU A 266 -3.63 1.06 -30.01
N VAL A 267 -2.36 1.11 -30.44
CA VAL A 267 -1.97 1.10 -31.87
C VAL A 267 -2.33 -0.24 -32.52
N GLU A 268 -2.22 -1.35 -31.81
CA GLU A 268 -2.62 -2.68 -32.30
C GLU A 268 -4.14 -2.89 -32.31
N GLY A 269 -4.92 -1.88 -31.93
CA GLY A 269 -6.39 -1.92 -31.93
C GLY A 269 -6.99 -2.62 -30.71
N GLY A 270 -6.22 -2.79 -29.63
CA GLY A 270 -6.71 -3.28 -28.36
C GLY A 270 -7.73 -2.31 -27.75
N SER A 271 -8.79 -2.85 -27.16
CA SER A 271 -9.81 -2.06 -26.46
C SER A 271 -9.56 -2.12 -24.95
N PRO A 272 -8.88 -1.10 -24.34
CA PRO A 272 -8.60 -1.13 -22.92
C PRO A 272 -9.88 -1.17 -22.09
N GLU A 273 -9.84 -2.00 -21.07
CA GLU A 273 -10.85 -2.14 -20.03
C GLU A 273 -10.43 -1.39 -18.76
N LYS A 274 -11.27 -1.37 -17.74
CA LYS A 274 -11.04 -0.67 -16.45
C LYS A 274 -9.63 -0.87 -15.89
N LEU A 275 -9.19 -2.12 -15.80
CA LEU A 275 -7.90 -2.46 -15.17
C LEU A 275 -6.71 -1.88 -15.95
N HIS A 276 -6.78 -1.81 -17.28
CA HIS A 276 -5.73 -1.22 -18.10
C HIS A 276 -5.57 0.28 -17.82
N PHE A 277 -6.68 1.01 -17.64
CA PHE A 277 -6.65 2.42 -17.26
C PHE A 277 -6.10 2.61 -15.84
N VAL A 278 -6.50 1.78 -14.89
CA VAL A 278 -5.95 1.80 -13.52
C VAL A 278 -4.43 1.66 -13.54
N VAL A 279 -3.91 0.64 -14.25
CA VAL A 279 -2.47 0.40 -14.34
C VAL A 279 -1.75 1.53 -15.08
N ALA A 280 -2.36 2.10 -16.14
CA ALA A 280 -1.78 3.23 -16.87
C ALA A 280 -1.72 4.50 -16.01
N PHE A 281 -2.75 4.79 -15.22
CA PHE A 281 -2.73 5.91 -14.25
C PHE A 281 -1.70 5.68 -13.14
N GLN A 282 -1.59 4.47 -12.60
CA GLN A 282 -0.54 4.13 -11.63
C GLN A 282 0.86 4.36 -12.23
N ALA A 283 1.09 3.95 -13.48
CA ALA A 283 2.34 4.22 -14.18
C ALA A 283 2.64 5.72 -14.27
N CYS A 284 1.64 6.54 -14.61
CA CYS A 284 1.80 7.99 -14.63
C CYS A 284 2.12 8.56 -13.24
N GLY A 285 1.49 8.03 -12.18
CA GLY A 285 1.79 8.41 -10.80
C GLY A 285 3.25 8.11 -10.41
N TYR A 286 3.76 6.93 -10.75
CA TYR A 286 5.19 6.60 -10.54
C TYR A 286 6.14 7.44 -11.39
N LEU A 287 5.76 7.78 -12.63
CA LEU A 287 6.53 8.72 -13.44
C LEU A 287 6.59 10.09 -12.78
N ALA A 288 5.46 10.56 -12.23
CA ALA A 288 5.39 11.81 -11.51
C ALA A 288 6.30 11.85 -10.28
N GLU A 289 6.46 10.73 -9.55
CA GLU A 289 7.38 10.66 -8.41
C GLU A 289 8.84 10.85 -8.81
N LYS A 290 9.22 10.42 -10.02
CA LYS A 290 10.58 10.55 -10.56
C LYS A 290 10.83 11.90 -11.25
N GLU A 291 9.78 12.58 -11.70
CA GLU A 291 9.88 13.84 -12.43
C GLU A 291 10.16 15.02 -11.48
N GLN A 292 11.08 15.91 -11.89
CA GLN A 292 11.31 17.15 -11.16
C GLN A 292 10.15 18.12 -11.40
N ALA A 293 9.60 18.66 -10.33
CA ALA A 293 8.51 19.61 -10.41
C ALA A 293 9.00 20.97 -10.99
N VAL A 294 8.19 21.57 -11.85
CA VAL A 294 8.37 22.91 -12.36
C VAL A 294 7.36 23.84 -11.68
N LEU A 295 7.83 24.96 -11.12
CA LEU A 295 6.95 25.95 -10.51
C LEU A 295 6.17 26.71 -11.59
N ILE A 296 4.85 26.61 -11.55
CA ILE A 296 3.93 27.37 -12.40
C ILE A 296 2.91 28.04 -11.49
N GLU A 297 2.81 29.36 -11.53
CA GLU A 297 1.91 30.16 -10.67
C GLU A 297 2.05 29.81 -9.17
N GLU A 298 3.30 29.61 -8.72
CA GLU A 298 3.68 29.20 -7.34
C GLU A 298 3.36 27.72 -6.98
N TYR A 299 2.77 26.94 -7.89
CA TYR A 299 2.49 25.51 -7.67
C TYR A 299 3.54 24.61 -8.35
N PRO A 300 4.06 23.60 -7.64
CA PRO A 300 4.99 22.63 -8.22
C PRO A 300 4.23 21.61 -9.07
N LEU A 301 4.33 21.73 -10.40
CA LEU A 301 3.68 20.82 -11.35
C LEU A 301 4.70 19.93 -12.07
N LYS A 302 4.31 18.67 -12.31
CA LYS A 302 5.07 17.66 -13.06
C LYS A 302 4.44 17.50 -14.44
N LEU A 303 4.96 18.26 -15.40
CA LEU A 303 4.30 18.52 -16.68
C LEU A 303 4.19 17.33 -17.61
N ILE A 304 5.21 16.44 -17.63
CA ILE A 304 5.22 15.29 -18.54
C ILE A 304 4.16 14.28 -18.08
N ALA A 305 4.18 13.93 -16.80
CA ALA A 305 3.21 13.03 -16.22
C ALA A 305 1.79 13.60 -16.33
N LEU A 306 1.59 14.88 -16.06
CA LEU A 306 0.30 15.55 -16.17
C LEU A 306 -0.30 15.47 -17.58
N ARG A 307 0.49 15.73 -18.62
CA ARG A 307 0.02 15.62 -20.01
C ARG A 307 -0.37 14.20 -20.38
N LEU A 308 0.37 13.20 -19.91
CA LEU A 308 0.05 11.79 -20.14
C LEU A 308 -1.25 11.41 -19.43
N ILE A 309 -1.43 11.83 -18.18
CA ILE A 309 -2.68 11.60 -17.44
C ILE A 309 -3.86 12.23 -18.18
N GLN A 310 -3.76 13.48 -18.61
CA GLN A 310 -4.83 14.16 -19.35
C GLN A 310 -5.21 13.44 -20.65
N ALA A 311 -4.22 12.92 -21.40
CA ALA A 311 -4.48 12.15 -22.61
C ALA A 311 -5.21 10.83 -22.31
N ILE A 312 -4.75 10.07 -21.31
CA ILE A 312 -5.37 8.79 -20.91
C ILE A 312 -6.75 9.04 -20.27
N HIS A 313 -6.91 10.16 -19.54
CA HIS A 313 -8.20 10.57 -18.96
C HIS A 313 -9.25 10.81 -20.06
N ALA A 314 -8.92 11.56 -21.11
CA ALA A 314 -9.81 11.77 -22.26
C ALA A 314 -10.25 10.44 -22.91
N ASP A 315 -9.35 9.46 -23.04
CA ASP A 315 -9.69 8.13 -23.54
C ASP A 315 -10.63 7.37 -22.58
N ALA A 316 -10.43 7.50 -21.27
CA ALA A 316 -11.29 6.89 -20.26
C ALA A 316 -12.69 7.54 -20.20
N GLU A 317 -12.80 8.86 -20.41
CA GLU A 317 -14.06 9.59 -20.52
C GLU A 317 -14.90 9.12 -21.72
N VAL A 318 -14.28 8.97 -22.89
CA VAL A 318 -14.96 8.45 -24.10
C VAL A 318 -15.57 7.08 -23.82
N LYS A 319 -14.99 6.29 -22.93
CA LYS A 319 -15.50 4.97 -22.54
C LYS A 319 -16.44 4.98 -21.33
N ASN A 320 -16.75 6.15 -20.77
CA ASN A 320 -17.56 6.32 -19.55
C ASN A 320 -17.01 5.52 -18.35
N LEU A 321 -15.69 5.41 -18.21
CA LEU A 321 -15.04 4.66 -17.13
C LEU A 321 -14.61 5.53 -15.94
N VAL A 322 -14.60 6.85 -16.07
CA VAL A 322 -14.13 7.78 -15.02
C VAL A 322 -15.03 7.75 -13.78
N SER A 323 -16.33 7.49 -13.96
CA SER A 323 -17.30 7.35 -12.86
C SER A 323 -17.18 6.04 -12.08
N ASP A 324 -16.37 5.09 -12.57
CA ASP A 324 -16.06 3.86 -11.83
C ASP A 324 -15.12 4.18 -10.65
N ALA A 325 -15.46 3.72 -9.44
CA ALA A 325 -14.72 4.06 -8.22
C ALA A 325 -13.22 3.73 -8.30
N MET A 326 -12.86 2.57 -8.86
CA MET A 326 -11.46 2.14 -8.97
C MET A 326 -10.66 3.02 -9.97
N VAL A 327 -11.24 3.31 -11.13
CA VAL A 327 -10.60 4.15 -12.16
C VAL A 327 -10.48 5.59 -11.65
N GLY A 328 -11.56 6.13 -11.12
CA GLY A 328 -11.61 7.53 -10.66
C GLY A 328 -10.71 7.78 -9.45
N SER A 329 -10.67 6.89 -8.45
CA SER A 329 -9.77 7.04 -7.31
C SER A 329 -8.29 6.94 -7.69
N THR A 330 -7.94 6.08 -8.66
CA THR A 330 -6.57 5.98 -9.18
C THR A 330 -6.18 7.22 -10.00
N LEU A 331 -7.08 7.73 -10.83
CA LEU A 331 -6.91 8.96 -11.59
C LEU A 331 -6.68 10.15 -10.66
N LEU A 332 -7.51 10.28 -9.62
CA LEU A 332 -7.39 11.31 -8.59
C LEU A 332 -6.02 11.26 -7.89
N CYS A 333 -5.60 10.07 -7.47
CA CYS A 333 -4.28 9.87 -6.87
C CYS A 333 -3.15 10.31 -7.82
N SER A 334 -3.28 10.00 -9.12
CA SER A 334 -2.28 10.36 -10.13
C SER A 334 -2.20 11.88 -10.37
N TYR A 335 -3.35 12.57 -10.40
CA TYR A 335 -3.39 14.03 -10.45
C TYR A 335 -2.78 14.66 -9.20
N GLY A 336 -3.08 14.13 -8.01
CA GLY A 336 -2.48 14.55 -6.74
C GLY A 336 -0.95 14.50 -6.80
N LYS A 337 -0.37 13.36 -7.20
CA LYS A 337 1.08 13.18 -7.35
C LYS A 337 1.73 14.11 -8.37
N CYS A 338 0.97 14.61 -9.36
CA CYS A 338 1.45 15.60 -10.33
C CYS A 338 1.36 17.05 -9.84
N GLY A 339 0.68 17.31 -8.73
CA GLY A 339 0.39 18.65 -8.24
C GLY A 339 -0.83 19.31 -8.86
N ALA A 340 -1.56 18.61 -9.70
CA ALA A 340 -2.76 19.11 -10.39
C ALA A 340 -4.00 19.01 -9.48
N ILE A 341 -4.02 19.78 -8.40
CA ILE A 341 -5.04 19.70 -7.35
C ILE A 341 -6.44 20.04 -7.85
N ARG A 342 -6.56 20.97 -8.81
CA ARG A 342 -7.86 21.37 -9.38
C ARG A 342 -8.49 20.22 -10.17
N GLU A 343 -7.70 19.54 -10.99
CA GLU A 343 -8.13 18.37 -11.76
C GLU A 343 -8.48 17.19 -10.84
N ALA A 344 -7.69 17.00 -9.77
CA ALA A 344 -8.00 16.02 -8.74
C ALA A 344 -9.34 16.32 -8.06
N GLN A 345 -9.60 17.57 -7.69
CA GLN A 345 -10.86 17.99 -7.09
C GLN A 345 -12.04 17.80 -8.04
N CYS A 346 -11.92 18.23 -9.31
CA CYS A 346 -12.98 17.99 -10.30
C CYS A 346 -13.31 16.49 -10.42
N THR A 347 -12.28 15.64 -10.54
CA THR A 347 -12.46 14.19 -10.60
C THR A 347 -13.15 13.65 -9.34
N PHE A 348 -12.80 14.15 -8.15
CA PHE A 348 -13.43 13.77 -6.89
C PHE A 348 -14.91 14.16 -6.84
N GLU A 349 -15.26 15.35 -7.35
CA GLU A 349 -16.65 15.84 -7.40
C GLU A 349 -17.52 15.07 -8.40
N GLU A 350 -16.94 14.59 -9.50
CA GLU A 350 -17.62 13.80 -10.54
C GLU A 350 -17.89 12.34 -10.12
N LEU A 351 -17.19 11.80 -9.12
CA LEU A 351 -17.43 10.45 -8.62
C LEU A 351 -18.83 10.32 -8.01
N VAL A 352 -19.62 9.41 -8.56
CA VAL A 352 -20.99 9.11 -8.08
C VAL A 352 -20.95 8.45 -6.70
N HIS A 353 -20.02 7.53 -6.50
CA HIS A 353 -19.76 6.86 -5.23
C HIS A 353 -18.32 7.11 -4.81
N ARG A 354 -18.14 7.83 -3.73
CA ARG A 354 -16.83 8.12 -3.14
C ARG A 354 -16.56 7.07 -2.08
N ASP A 355 -15.72 6.10 -2.41
CA ASP A 355 -15.23 5.12 -1.45
C ASP A 355 -14.09 5.73 -0.59
N ILE A 356 -13.69 5.02 0.46
CA ILE A 356 -12.62 5.50 1.35
C ILE A 356 -11.30 5.73 0.61
N VAL A 357 -11.05 5.01 -0.49
CA VAL A 357 -9.84 5.16 -1.30
C VAL A 357 -9.82 6.52 -1.99
N ALA A 358 -10.96 6.96 -2.54
CA ALA A 358 -11.09 8.29 -3.15
C ALA A 358 -10.92 9.42 -2.13
N TRP A 359 -11.51 9.28 -0.94
CA TRP A 359 -11.34 10.24 0.17
C TRP A 359 -9.87 10.33 0.60
N ASN A 360 -9.20 9.20 0.83
CA ASN A 360 -7.80 9.15 1.23
C ASN A 360 -6.87 9.71 0.15
N ALA A 361 -7.15 9.44 -1.13
CA ALA A 361 -6.38 9.99 -2.24
C ALA A 361 -6.47 11.52 -2.28
N MET A 362 -7.66 12.09 -2.05
CA MET A 362 -7.83 13.56 -2.02
C MET A 362 -7.18 14.20 -0.79
N LEU A 363 -7.32 13.58 0.39
CA LEU A 363 -6.64 14.01 1.61
C LEU A 363 -5.11 14.02 1.44
N SER A 364 -4.55 12.94 0.85
CA SER A 364 -3.12 12.84 0.58
C SER A 364 -2.67 13.89 -0.44
N ALA A 365 -3.46 14.14 -1.50
CA ALA A 365 -3.15 15.17 -2.48
C ALA A 365 -3.07 16.57 -1.85
N TYR A 366 -4.04 16.94 -1.03
CA TYR A 366 -4.01 18.21 -0.30
C TYR A 366 -2.81 18.28 0.68
N LEU A 367 -2.52 17.17 1.39
CA LEU A 367 -1.43 17.12 2.35
C LEU A 367 -0.06 17.31 1.69
N GLU A 368 0.20 16.63 0.57
CA GLU A 368 1.46 16.74 -0.19
C GLU A 368 1.73 18.15 -0.73
N HIS A 369 0.66 18.90 -0.96
CA HIS A 369 0.77 20.29 -1.46
C HIS A 369 0.61 21.36 -0.37
N GLY A 370 0.64 20.96 0.91
CA GLY A 370 0.60 21.90 2.03
C GLY A 370 -0.75 22.58 2.23
N ALA A 371 -1.82 22.04 1.61
CA ALA A 371 -3.17 22.58 1.71
C ALA A 371 -3.89 22.02 2.95
N TYR A 372 -3.30 22.24 4.12
CA TYR A 372 -3.72 21.60 5.38
C TYR A 372 -5.13 21.96 5.84
N GLU A 373 -5.56 23.20 5.61
CA GLU A 373 -6.94 23.62 5.94
C GLU A 373 -7.98 22.87 5.11
N GLN A 374 -7.67 22.59 3.83
CA GLN A 374 -8.52 21.79 2.95
C GLN A 374 -8.59 20.32 3.41
N VAL A 375 -7.48 19.76 3.94
CA VAL A 375 -7.49 18.43 4.55
C VAL A 375 -8.48 18.38 5.70
N LEU A 376 -8.43 19.34 6.63
CA LEU A 376 -9.32 19.39 7.80
C LEU A 376 -10.78 19.63 7.39
N SER A 377 -11.02 20.48 6.39
CA SER A 377 -12.35 20.69 5.83
C SER A 377 -12.92 19.43 5.19
N LEU A 378 -12.10 18.71 4.41
CA LEU A 378 -12.50 17.46 3.77
C LEU A 378 -12.75 16.34 4.80
N PHE A 379 -11.93 16.28 5.86
CA PHE A 379 -12.17 15.36 6.98
C PHE A 379 -13.50 15.64 7.69
N SER A 380 -13.84 16.90 7.92
CA SER A 380 -15.12 17.28 8.51
C SER A 380 -16.31 16.85 7.62
N GLN A 381 -16.20 17.01 6.30
CA GLN A 381 -17.20 16.49 5.36
C GLN A 381 -17.31 14.96 5.44
N LEU A 382 -16.19 14.24 5.49
CA LEU A 382 -16.19 12.77 5.58
C LEU A 382 -16.96 12.29 6.82
N LEU A 383 -16.84 12.97 7.96
CA LEU A 383 -17.60 12.66 9.18
C LEU A 383 -19.12 12.83 9.00
N GLU A 384 -19.56 13.73 8.12
CA GLU A 384 -20.99 13.95 7.82
C GLU A 384 -21.58 12.86 6.90
N TYR A 385 -20.73 12.20 6.07
CA TYR A 385 -21.16 11.22 5.06
C TYR A 385 -21.31 9.78 5.58
N ASP A 386 -21.11 9.51 6.87
CA ASP A 386 -21.19 8.17 7.49
C ASP A 386 -20.32 7.11 6.77
N VAL A 387 -19.19 7.53 6.19
CA VAL A 387 -18.21 6.65 5.56
C VAL A 387 -17.26 6.13 6.66
N THR A 388 -17.08 4.82 6.69
CA THR A 388 -16.07 4.23 7.60
C THR A 388 -14.66 4.67 7.17
N PHE A 389 -13.98 5.39 8.03
CA PHE A 389 -12.60 5.83 7.81
C PHE A 389 -11.59 4.81 8.34
N ASP A 390 -10.40 4.84 7.80
CA ASP A 390 -9.30 3.95 8.14
C ASP A 390 -8.14 4.71 8.80
N SER A 391 -7.04 3.99 9.09
CA SER A 391 -5.85 4.59 9.68
C SER A 391 -5.20 5.66 8.78
N VAL A 392 -5.30 5.55 7.46
CA VAL A 392 -4.73 6.53 6.52
C VAL A 392 -5.45 7.87 6.64
N THR A 393 -6.78 7.85 6.69
CA THR A 393 -7.60 9.05 6.91
C THR A 393 -7.18 9.79 8.17
N LEU A 394 -7.02 9.05 9.28
CA LEU A 394 -6.65 9.63 10.59
C LEU A 394 -5.21 10.17 10.57
N LEU A 395 -4.26 9.46 9.94
CA LEU A 395 -2.88 9.92 9.80
C LEU A 395 -2.77 11.21 8.99
N CYS A 396 -3.47 11.31 7.85
CA CYS A 396 -3.51 12.54 7.05
C CYS A 396 -4.08 13.71 7.85
N SER A 397 -5.15 13.47 8.60
CA SER A 397 -5.81 14.51 9.41
C SER A 397 -4.94 14.94 10.60
N LEU A 398 -4.27 14.01 11.30
CA LEU A 398 -3.31 14.32 12.36
C LEU A 398 -2.14 15.13 11.84
N LYS A 399 -1.60 14.77 10.67
CA LYS A 399 -0.51 15.54 10.06
C LYS A 399 -0.93 16.96 9.71
N ALA A 400 -2.13 17.14 9.16
CA ALA A 400 -2.68 18.46 8.91
C ALA A 400 -2.90 19.27 10.21
N CYS A 401 -3.36 18.62 11.29
CA CYS A 401 -3.45 19.24 12.61
C CYS A 401 -2.10 19.71 13.13
N SER A 402 -1.06 18.90 12.94
CA SER A 402 0.31 19.26 13.38
C SER A 402 0.80 20.53 12.67
N GLU A 403 0.52 20.68 11.39
CA GLU A 403 0.99 21.83 10.60
C GLU A 403 0.11 23.09 10.78
N THR A 404 -1.17 22.92 11.15
CA THR A 404 -2.09 24.04 11.41
C THR A 404 -2.18 24.40 12.90
N GLU A 405 -1.55 23.63 13.77
CA GLU A 405 -1.60 23.77 15.24
C GLU A 405 -3.05 23.77 15.78
N ASN A 406 -3.98 23.06 15.11
CA ASN A 406 -5.40 23.06 15.46
C ASN A 406 -5.71 22.09 16.59
N VAL A 407 -5.74 22.62 17.82
CA VAL A 407 -6.01 21.85 19.05
C VAL A 407 -7.39 21.20 19.05
N GLU A 408 -8.41 21.88 18.55
CA GLU A 408 -9.79 21.40 18.61
C GLU A 408 -9.97 20.13 17.78
N VAL A 409 -9.48 20.14 16.53
CA VAL A 409 -9.52 18.97 15.66
C VAL A 409 -8.62 17.86 16.19
N CYS A 410 -7.45 18.19 16.79
CA CYS A 410 -6.58 17.21 17.42
C CYS A 410 -7.28 16.45 18.56
N THR A 411 -8.03 17.14 19.41
CA THR A 411 -8.81 16.49 20.49
C THR A 411 -9.97 15.64 19.96
N GLN A 412 -10.64 16.06 18.89
CA GLN A 412 -11.65 15.24 18.21
C GLN A 412 -11.07 13.96 17.63
N LEU A 413 -9.92 14.06 16.93
CA LEU A 413 -9.21 12.90 16.38
C LEU A 413 -8.77 11.93 17.48
N HIS A 414 -8.30 12.44 18.62
CA HIS A 414 -7.96 11.61 19.77
C HIS A 414 -9.16 10.79 20.25
N HIS A 415 -10.32 11.44 20.44
CA HIS A 415 -11.55 10.73 20.82
C HIS A 415 -11.94 9.64 19.81
N ILE A 416 -11.80 9.92 18.53
CA ILE A 416 -12.09 8.96 17.46
C ILE A 416 -11.13 7.76 17.52
N ILE A 417 -9.82 8.01 17.68
CA ILE A 417 -8.79 6.95 17.75
C ILE A 417 -9.07 6.02 18.93
N VAL A 418 -9.30 6.57 20.11
CA VAL A 418 -9.59 5.78 21.32
C VAL A 418 -10.87 4.97 21.18
N SER A 419 -11.93 5.57 20.58
CA SER A 419 -13.23 4.89 20.45
C SER A 419 -13.28 3.82 19.36
N SER A 420 -12.54 3.99 18.25
CA SER A 420 -12.67 3.16 17.05
C SER A 420 -11.58 2.10 16.91
N MET A 421 -10.35 2.39 17.32
CA MET A 421 -9.19 1.53 17.06
C MET A 421 -8.48 1.02 18.33
N GLY A 422 -8.80 1.60 19.50
CA GLY A 422 -8.15 1.26 20.75
C GLY A 422 -6.64 1.56 20.77
N ASP A 423 -5.95 1.15 21.83
CA ASP A 423 -4.52 1.47 22.08
C ASP A 423 -3.54 0.66 21.19
N ALA A 424 -4.04 -0.21 20.32
CA ALA A 424 -3.20 -1.17 19.59
C ALA A 424 -2.45 -0.60 18.37
N ASN A 425 -2.81 0.60 17.86
CA ASN A 425 -2.15 1.17 16.69
C ASN A 425 -1.05 2.17 17.08
N LEU A 426 0.18 1.65 17.24
CA LEU A 426 1.35 2.44 17.63
C LEU A 426 1.63 3.62 16.68
N LEU A 427 1.40 3.43 15.35
CA LEU A 427 1.64 4.48 14.36
C LEU A 427 0.70 5.68 14.54
N LEU A 428 -0.59 5.43 14.79
CA LEU A 428 -1.57 6.49 15.05
C LEU A 428 -1.27 7.21 16.38
N ASN A 429 -0.94 6.46 17.41
CA ASN A 429 -0.61 7.02 18.71
C ASN A 429 0.67 7.88 18.66
N ASN A 430 1.70 7.43 17.94
CA ASN A 430 2.92 8.23 17.73
C ASN A 430 2.61 9.53 16.98
N SER A 431 1.74 9.47 15.96
CA SER A 431 1.31 10.66 15.21
C SER A 431 0.45 11.61 16.07
N LEU A 432 -0.34 11.07 17.00
CA LEU A 432 -1.13 11.86 17.94
C LEU A 432 -0.23 12.58 18.96
N ILE A 433 0.80 11.91 19.48
CA ILE A 433 1.80 12.50 20.37
C ILE A 433 2.53 13.65 19.66
N ASP A 434 2.96 13.46 18.40
CA ASP A 434 3.58 14.53 17.61
C ASP A 434 2.62 15.70 17.36
N ALA A 435 1.34 15.42 17.06
CA ALA A 435 0.31 16.46 16.86
C ALA A 435 0.11 17.29 18.14
N TYR A 436 -0.01 16.67 19.32
CA TYR A 436 -0.09 17.40 20.57
C TYR A 436 1.19 18.19 20.87
N GLY A 437 2.36 17.65 20.51
CA GLY A 437 3.64 18.35 20.61
C GLY A 437 3.68 19.62 19.75
N CYS A 438 3.15 19.58 18.54
CA CYS A 438 3.02 20.75 17.66
C CYS A 438 2.02 21.77 18.20
N CYS A 439 0.87 21.30 18.72
CA CYS A 439 -0.17 22.14 19.32
C CYS A 439 0.21 22.70 20.70
N ILE A 440 1.40 22.46 21.20
CA ILE A 440 1.91 22.91 22.52
C ILE A 440 1.05 22.42 23.71
N ARG A 441 0.36 21.30 23.55
CA ARG A 441 -0.50 20.65 24.57
C ARG A 441 0.27 19.55 25.32
N THR A 442 1.24 19.95 26.12
CA THR A 442 2.19 19.02 26.78
C THR A 442 1.55 18.09 27.83
N GLU A 443 0.43 18.47 28.43
CA GLU A 443 -0.30 17.60 29.37
C GLU A 443 -0.97 16.44 28.58
N ASP A 444 -1.63 16.75 27.47
CA ASP A 444 -2.28 15.75 26.62
C ASP A 444 -1.23 14.88 25.89
N LEU A 445 -0.10 15.49 25.48
CA LEU A 445 1.05 14.78 24.92
C LEU A 445 1.58 13.73 25.90
N LYS A 446 1.85 14.14 27.16
CA LYS A 446 2.35 13.22 28.18
C LYS A 446 1.34 12.15 28.54
N ALA A 447 0.06 12.50 28.68
CA ALA A 447 -1.01 11.54 28.94
C ALA A 447 -1.11 10.50 27.81
N SER A 448 -1.05 10.94 26.54
CA SER A 448 -1.07 10.03 25.39
C SER A 448 0.17 9.13 25.33
N PHE A 449 1.35 9.66 25.69
CA PHE A 449 2.57 8.88 25.78
C PHE A 449 2.50 7.83 26.90
N ASP A 450 2.07 8.22 28.09
CA ASP A 450 1.99 7.34 29.27
C ASP A 450 0.92 6.23 29.10
N CYS A 451 -0.08 6.41 28.23
CA CYS A 451 -1.09 5.40 27.92
C CYS A 451 -0.59 4.29 26.99
N LEU A 452 0.56 4.46 26.33
CA LEU A 452 1.10 3.43 25.44
C LEU A 452 1.56 2.20 26.25
N CYS A 453 1.15 1.01 25.80
CA CYS A 453 1.60 -0.25 26.40
C CYS A 453 3.09 -0.54 26.10
N GLU A 454 3.57 -0.14 24.93
CA GLU A 454 4.95 -0.27 24.49
C GLU A 454 5.44 1.03 23.88
N HIS A 455 6.66 1.41 24.16
CA HIS A 455 7.29 2.61 23.63
C HIS A 455 8.39 2.20 22.64
N ASP A 456 8.35 2.78 21.44
CA ASP A 456 9.40 2.64 20.43
C ASP A 456 10.25 3.92 20.32
N VAL A 457 11.25 3.91 19.45
CA VAL A 457 12.10 5.08 19.20
C VAL A 457 11.26 6.29 18.75
N VAL A 458 10.20 6.06 17.96
CA VAL A 458 9.36 7.14 17.41
C VAL A 458 8.51 7.79 18.48
N SER A 459 7.91 7.02 19.41
CA SER A 459 7.12 7.54 20.51
C SER A 459 7.97 8.41 21.45
N TRP A 460 9.18 7.94 21.82
CA TRP A 460 10.11 8.71 22.62
C TRP A 460 10.54 10.00 21.92
N THR A 461 10.90 9.91 20.64
CA THR A 461 11.36 11.05 19.87
C THR A 461 10.26 12.09 19.67
N ALA A 462 9.01 11.68 19.44
CA ALA A 462 7.85 12.57 19.36
C ALA A 462 7.63 13.31 20.69
N CYS A 463 7.71 12.59 21.81
CA CYS A 463 7.59 13.17 23.14
C CYS A 463 8.70 14.18 23.45
N ILE A 464 9.97 13.82 23.22
CA ILE A 464 11.14 14.69 23.39
C ILE A 464 11.03 15.95 22.53
N SER A 465 10.63 15.79 21.26
CA SER A 465 10.46 16.91 20.32
C SER A 465 9.34 17.85 20.73
N GLY A 466 8.23 17.34 21.23
CA GLY A 466 7.11 18.14 21.73
C GLY A 466 7.50 19.02 22.92
N HIS A 467 8.21 18.48 23.92
CA HIS A 467 8.74 19.25 25.06
C HIS A 467 9.81 20.27 24.63
N ALA A 468 10.68 19.88 23.67
CA ALA A 468 11.70 20.78 23.13
C ALA A 468 11.10 21.99 22.40
N ARG A 469 10.04 21.81 21.62
CA ARG A 469 9.32 22.91 20.93
C ARG A 469 8.71 23.91 21.91
N ARG A 470 8.25 23.45 23.06
CA ARG A 470 7.76 24.34 24.15
C ARG A 470 8.90 25.10 24.84
N GLY A 471 10.13 24.69 24.64
CA GLY A 471 11.29 25.24 25.35
C GLY A 471 11.46 24.71 26.78
N ASP A 472 10.78 23.61 27.12
CA ASP A 472 10.92 22.97 28.43
C ASP A 472 12.12 22.01 28.44
N PHE A 473 13.30 22.58 28.64
CA PHE A 473 14.54 21.81 28.64
C PHE A 473 14.55 20.73 29.74
N ALA A 474 13.99 21.00 30.91
CA ALA A 474 14.05 20.07 32.05
C ALA A 474 13.29 18.77 31.71
N LEU A 475 12.08 18.88 31.16
CA LEU A 475 11.30 17.72 30.73
C LEU A 475 11.91 17.05 29.48
N THR A 476 12.45 17.84 28.54
CA THR A 476 13.16 17.30 27.36
C THR A 476 14.32 16.39 27.77
N LEU A 477 15.14 16.87 28.75
CA LEU A 477 16.26 16.10 29.25
C LEU A 477 15.79 14.87 30.05
N GLN A 478 14.79 15.03 30.90
CA GLN A 478 14.23 13.90 31.65
C GLN A 478 13.74 12.79 30.73
N MET A 479 12.97 13.11 29.68
CA MET A 479 12.48 12.12 28.70
C MET A 479 13.63 11.45 27.96
N PHE A 480 14.68 12.20 27.63
CA PHE A 480 15.86 11.62 26.96
C PHE A 480 16.63 10.65 27.89
N GLU A 481 16.79 10.99 29.16
CA GLU A 481 17.43 10.11 30.16
C GLU A 481 16.58 8.85 30.42
N GLU A 482 15.26 9.00 30.50
CA GLU A 482 14.32 7.88 30.63
C GLU A 482 14.41 6.95 29.41
N MET A 483 14.44 7.48 28.19
CA MET A 483 14.65 6.71 26.96
C MET A 483 15.93 5.86 27.03
N LEU A 484 17.04 6.46 27.47
CA LEU A 484 18.31 5.74 27.64
C LEU A 484 18.21 4.65 28.71
N SER A 485 17.51 4.91 29.82
CA SER A 485 17.33 3.96 30.92
C SER A 485 16.52 2.74 30.54
N THR A 486 15.60 2.86 29.57
CA THR A 486 14.84 1.74 29.01
C THR A 486 15.65 0.92 28.00
N GLY A 487 16.86 1.34 27.66
CA GLY A 487 17.74 0.67 26.69
C GLY A 487 17.42 0.97 25.23
N ILE A 488 16.48 1.89 24.96
CA ILE A 488 16.15 2.33 23.61
C ILE A 488 17.21 3.33 23.14
N LYS A 489 17.79 3.08 21.96
CA LYS A 489 18.83 3.95 21.39
C LYS A 489 18.19 5.18 20.77
N PRO A 490 18.64 6.40 21.16
CA PRO A 490 18.18 7.64 20.53
C PRO A 490 18.52 7.67 19.04
N ASP A 491 17.65 8.32 18.27
CA ASP A 491 17.86 8.60 16.85
C ASP A 491 18.41 10.03 16.63
N GLU A 492 18.63 10.38 15.37
CA GLU A 492 19.11 11.71 14.98
C GLU A 492 18.13 12.83 15.38
N ILE A 493 16.81 12.57 15.38
CA ILE A 493 15.79 13.58 15.69
C ILE A 493 15.74 13.87 17.20
N ALA A 494 15.93 12.86 18.05
CA ALA A 494 16.03 13.04 19.49
C ALA A 494 17.22 13.96 19.85
N PHE A 495 18.39 13.75 19.24
CA PHE A 495 19.56 14.64 19.44
C PHE A 495 19.33 16.05 18.90
N LEU A 496 18.69 16.18 17.72
CA LEU A 496 18.34 17.48 17.16
C LEU A 496 17.46 18.28 18.13
N SER A 497 16.43 17.63 18.68
CA SER A 497 15.51 18.22 19.64
C SER A 497 16.22 18.65 20.92
N LEU A 498 17.14 17.83 21.43
CA LEU A 498 17.90 18.12 22.63
C LEU A 498 18.86 19.30 22.45
N VAL A 499 19.62 19.33 21.33
CA VAL A 499 20.53 20.47 21.00
C VAL A 499 19.73 21.76 20.80
N SER A 500 18.56 21.68 20.13
CA SER A 500 17.67 22.82 19.95
C SER A 500 17.11 23.32 21.27
N ALA A 501 16.69 22.44 22.16
CA ALA A 501 16.24 22.81 23.51
C ALA A 501 17.35 23.49 24.31
N CYS A 502 18.60 23.01 24.24
CA CYS A 502 19.76 23.67 24.83
C CYS A 502 19.99 25.09 24.27
N SER A 503 19.80 25.28 22.95
CA SER A 503 19.92 26.60 22.30
C SER A 503 18.90 27.58 22.87
N HIS A 504 17.65 27.16 23.00
CA HIS A 504 16.59 28.01 23.55
C HIS A 504 16.80 28.29 25.06
N ALA A 505 17.32 27.34 25.82
CA ALA A 505 17.61 27.51 27.25
C ALA A 505 18.93 28.26 27.53
N GLY A 506 19.76 28.51 26.51
CA GLY A 506 21.08 29.13 26.67
C GLY A 506 22.14 28.23 27.30
N LEU A 507 21.92 26.90 27.32
CA LEU A 507 22.78 25.90 27.97
C LEU A 507 23.86 25.43 26.98
N VAL A 508 24.89 26.27 26.79
CA VAL A 508 25.89 26.10 25.74
C VAL A 508 26.76 24.87 25.92
N LEU A 509 27.23 24.64 27.17
CA LEU A 509 28.14 23.52 27.45
C LEU A 509 27.44 22.19 27.28
N GLU A 510 26.22 22.09 27.79
CA GLU A 510 25.37 20.91 27.69
C GLU A 510 25.05 20.60 26.21
N GLY A 511 24.62 21.62 25.45
CA GLY A 511 24.30 21.43 24.02
C GLY A 511 25.49 20.99 23.20
N VAL A 512 26.69 21.55 23.43
CA VAL A 512 27.93 21.10 22.80
C VAL A 512 28.29 19.66 23.19
N ASN A 513 28.09 19.30 24.46
CA ASN A 513 28.33 17.93 24.92
C ASN A 513 27.39 16.96 24.25
N TYR A 514 26.10 17.25 24.14
CA TYR A 514 25.13 16.38 23.43
C TYR A 514 25.43 16.29 21.95
N PHE A 515 25.81 17.38 21.29
CA PHE A 515 26.22 17.37 19.89
C PHE A 515 27.46 16.46 19.66
N ASN A 516 28.42 16.47 20.58
CA ASN A 516 29.60 15.61 20.49
C ASN A 516 29.29 14.15 20.85
N SER A 517 28.45 13.88 21.87
CA SER A 517 28.09 12.53 22.31
C SER A 517 27.31 11.77 21.22
N MET A 518 26.54 12.47 20.40
CA MET A 518 25.87 11.93 19.24
C MET A 518 26.83 11.12 18.35
N THR A 519 28.04 11.67 18.11
CA THR A 519 29.04 11.01 17.25
C THR A 519 29.90 10.02 18.02
N ILE A 520 30.30 10.38 19.27
CA ILE A 520 31.30 9.62 20.05
C ILE A 520 30.63 8.41 20.71
N ASP A 521 29.49 8.58 21.36
CA ASP A 521 28.85 7.57 22.20
C ASP A 521 27.80 6.77 21.44
N HIS A 522 27.10 7.42 20.48
CA HIS A 522 25.97 6.82 19.77
C HIS A 522 26.26 6.49 18.29
N VAL A 523 27.43 6.89 17.74
CA VAL A 523 27.86 6.61 16.37
C VAL A 523 26.87 7.17 15.32
N ILE A 524 26.19 8.26 15.63
CA ILE A 524 25.27 8.94 14.71
C ILE A 524 26.00 10.12 14.06
N ALA A 525 26.03 10.16 12.74
CA ALA A 525 26.66 11.25 12.00
C ALA A 525 25.76 12.51 12.00
N PRO A 526 26.26 13.69 12.45
CA PRO A 526 25.48 14.91 12.40
C PRO A 526 25.12 15.31 10.95
N ASN A 527 23.84 15.59 10.72
CA ASN A 527 23.32 16.09 9.44
C ASN A 527 23.28 17.64 9.43
N PRO A 528 22.94 18.30 8.31
CA PRO A 528 22.91 19.77 8.21
C PRO A 528 22.04 20.45 9.27
N LYS A 529 20.93 19.86 9.67
CA LYS A 529 20.04 20.42 10.71
C LYS A 529 20.70 20.47 12.08
N HIS A 530 21.48 19.44 12.43
CA HIS A 530 22.26 19.43 13.69
C HIS A 530 23.32 20.52 13.71
N PHE A 531 24.02 20.72 12.58
CA PHE A 531 24.97 21.83 12.46
C PHE A 531 24.29 23.20 12.57
N ALA A 532 23.11 23.37 11.96
CA ALA A 532 22.32 24.60 12.06
C ALA A 532 21.93 24.90 13.53
N SER A 533 21.45 23.88 14.27
CA SER A 533 21.11 24.04 15.68
C SER A 533 22.35 24.33 16.56
N ALA A 534 23.50 23.72 16.26
CA ALA A 534 24.75 24.00 16.96
C ALA A 534 25.28 25.42 16.63
N VAL A 535 25.11 25.89 15.40
CA VAL A 535 25.44 27.29 15.00
C VAL A 535 24.53 28.27 15.73
N ASP A 536 23.23 28.00 15.85
CA ASP A 536 22.29 28.83 16.59
C ASP A 536 22.65 28.88 18.09
N LEU A 537 22.93 27.71 18.68
CA LEU A 537 23.37 27.59 20.09
C LEU A 537 24.61 28.43 20.38
N LEU A 538 25.69 28.23 19.63
CA LEU A 538 26.95 28.95 19.80
C LEU A 538 26.81 30.43 19.45
N GLY A 539 25.99 30.72 18.46
CA GLY A 539 25.73 32.07 18.01
C GLY A 539 24.99 32.92 19.02
N ARG A 540 23.89 32.43 19.59
CA ARG A 540 23.15 33.12 20.66
C ARG A 540 24.02 33.39 21.88
N ALA A 541 24.95 32.51 22.15
CA ALA A 541 25.91 32.67 23.24
C ALA A 541 27.08 33.61 22.91
N GLY A 542 27.24 34.08 21.69
CA GLY A 542 28.36 34.88 21.25
C GLY A 542 29.72 34.17 21.27
N ASN A 543 29.73 32.82 21.30
CA ASN A 543 30.95 32.02 21.33
C ASN A 543 31.56 31.83 19.96
N PHE A 544 32.12 32.89 19.36
CA PHE A 544 32.67 32.88 18.03
C PHE A 544 33.91 32.03 17.85
N ILE A 545 34.63 31.69 18.91
CA ILE A 545 35.80 30.82 18.85
C ILE A 545 35.36 29.39 18.48
N MET A 546 34.42 28.86 19.26
CA MET A 546 33.88 27.52 18.98
C MET A 546 33.09 27.46 17.68
N LEU A 547 32.39 28.56 17.35
CA LEU A 547 31.63 28.68 16.11
C LEU A 547 32.55 28.62 14.88
N LYS A 548 33.68 29.34 14.86
CA LYS A 548 34.67 29.25 13.78
C LYS A 548 35.25 27.83 13.66
N ALA A 549 35.54 27.17 14.78
CA ALA A 549 36.02 25.78 14.80
C ALA A 549 34.98 24.79 14.27
N LEU A 550 33.70 25.00 14.57
CA LEU A 550 32.60 24.17 14.07
C LEU A 550 32.47 24.30 12.54
N ILE A 551 32.46 25.54 12.03
CA ILE A 551 32.33 25.82 10.59
C ILE A 551 33.49 25.24 9.78
N THR A 552 34.73 25.31 10.29
CA THR A 552 35.89 24.74 9.60
C THR A 552 35.85 23.21 9.47
N LYS A 553 35.21 22.53 10.44
CA LYS A 553 35.05 21.07 10.46
C LYS A 553 33.78 20.60 9.76
N MET A 554 32.90 21.49 9.36
CA MET A 554 31.61 21.18 8.78
C MET A 554 31.75 20.56 7.37
N PRO A 555 31.22 19.34 7.14
CA PRO A 555 31.30 18.69 5.83
C PRO A 555 30.30 19.25 4.82
N PHE A 556 29.24 19.92 5.28
CA PHE A 556 28.11 20.41 4.47
C PHE A 556 28.22 21.91 4.22
N LYS A 557 29.10 22.30 3.30
CA LYS A 557 29.25 23.72 2.91
C LYS A 557 28.13 24.20 1.95
N THR A 558 27.24 23.31 1.57
CA THR A 558 26.19 23.56 0.56
C THR A 558 24.80 23.82 1.14
N ASP A 559 24.63 23.81 2.47
CA ASP A 559 23.34 24.12 3.10
C ASP A 559 23.18 25.62 3.36
N MET A 560 22.21 26.22 2.66
CA MET A 560 21.93 27.65 2.72
C MET A 560 21.47 28.09 4.13
N ASN A 561 20.66 27.25 4.82
CA ASN A 561 20.08 27.61 6.10
C ASN A 561 21.16 27.85 7.18
N ILE A 562 22.27 27.13 7.12
CA ILE A 562 23.39 27.30 8.02
C ILE A 562 24.01 28.70 7.85
N TRP A 563 24.21 29.12 6.61
CA TRP A 563 24.80 30.43 6.30
C TRP A 563 23.86 31.58 6.64
N LEU A 564 22.55 31.42 6.41
CA LEU A 564 21.55 32.41 6.82
C LEU A 564 21.47 32.54 8.35
N SER A 565 21.48 31.42 9.07
CA SER A 565 21.53 31.43 10.55
C SER A 565 22.80 32.11 11.07
N LEU A 566 23.94 31.82 10.44
CA LEU A 566 25.21 32.45 10.79
C LEU A 566 25.20 33.97 10.52
N LEU A 567 24.64 34.41 9.38
CA LEU A 567 24.46 35.83 9.07
C LEU A 567 23.59 36.54 10.10
N ALA A 568 22.48 35.92 10.51
CA ALA A 568 21.59 36.46 11.53
C ALA A 568 22.31 36.62 12.88
N VAL A 569 23.07 35.61 13.30
CA VAL A 569 23.90 35.65 14.50
C VAL A 569 24.98 36.74 14.44
N CYS A 570 25.70 36.83 13.30
CA CYS A 570 26.73 37.85 13.11
C CYS A 570 26.14 39.25 13.19
N ARG A 571 24.93 39.47 12.68
CA ARG A 571 24.22 40.73 12.80
C ARG A 571 23.91 41.09 14.24
N THR A 572 23.34 40.15 15.03
CA THR A 572 22.96 40.42 16.43
C THR A 572 24.14 40.77 17.33
N HIS A 573 25.32 40.23 17.05
CA HIS A 573 26.54 40.44 17.82
C HIS A 573 27.56 41.39 17.15
N GLY A 574 27.25 41.99 16.02
CA GLY A 574 28.11 42.95 15.33
C GLY A 574 29.40 42.34 14.74
N ASN A 575 29.46 41.02 14.52
CA ASN A 575 30.68 40.39 13.98
C ASN A 575 30.72 40.46 12.44
N SER A 576 31.23 41.61 11.94
CA SER A 576 31.26 41.87 10.48
C SER A 576 32.21 40.98 9.69
N GLU A 577 33.31 40.52 10.29
CA GLU A 577 34.29 39.63 9.64
C GLU A 577 33.71 38.27 9.29
N LEU A 578 33.11 37.60 10.28
CA LEU A 578 32.48 36.30 10.09
C LEU A 578 31.21 36.42 9.24
N GLY A 579 30.45 37.53 9.41
CA GLY A 579 29.27 37.81 8.59
C GLY A 579 29.59 37.95 7.12
N LYS A 580 30.70 38.63 6.77
CA LYS A 580 31.16 38.74 5.38
C LYS A 580 31.52 37.38 4.80
N HIS A 581 32.22 36.54 5.56
CA HIS A 581 32.53 35.17 5.13
C HIS A 581 31.27 34.35 4.88
N ALA A 582 30.28 34.42 5.78
CA ALA A 582 29.00 33.75 5.62
C ALA A 582 28.23 34.25 4.37
N PHE A 583 28.23 35.54 4.15
CA PHE A 583 27.65 36.17 2.97
C PHE A 583 28.29 35.66 1.67
N ASP A 584 29.64 35.67 1.60
CA ASP A 584 30.35 35.20 0.41
C ASP A 584 30.02 33.72 0.09
N CYS A 585 29.93 32.87 1.12
CA CYS A 585 29.55 31.48 0.97
C CYS A 585 28.07 31.32 0.51
N ALA A 586 27.16 32.10 1.10
CA ALA A 586 25.73 32.05 0.77
C ALA A 586 25.49 32.52 -0.69
N VAL A 587 26.14 33.62 -1.13
CA VAL A 587 26.04 34.13 -2.51
C VAL A 587 26.60 33.14 -3.53
N GLN A 588 27.64 32.37 -3.18
CA GLN A 588 28.16 31.32 -4.08
C GLN A 588 27.16 30.17 -4.28
N LEU A 589 26.31 29.89 -3.29
CA LEU A 589 25.31 28.84 -3.37
C LEU A 589 24.05 29.29 -4.14
N GLN A 590 23.53 30.46 -3.80
CA GLN A 590 22.30 31.01 -4.40
C GLN A 590 22.41 32.53 -4.62
N PRO A 591 22.95 32.95 -5.74
CA PRO A 591 23.20 34.39 -6.01
C PRO A 591 21.92 35.24 -6.10
N LEU A 592 20.77 34.65 -6.38
CA LEU A 592 19.49 35.34 -6.58
C LEU A 592 18.62 35.42 -5.33
N GLU A 593 19.04 34.79 -4.22
CA GLU A 593 18.27 34.77 -2.98
C GLU A 593 18.33 36.16 -2.28
N SER A 594 17.21 36.85 -2.26
CA SER A 594 17.12 38.24 -1.74
C SER A 594 17.40 38.34 -0.24
N THR A 595 17.07 37.32 0.53
CA THR A 595 17.25 37.26 2.00
C THR A 595 18.71 37.49 2.42
N ILE A 596 19.67 36.96 1.62
CA ILE A 596 21.11 37.10 1.85
C ILE A 596 21.51 38.56 1.86
N TYR A 597 21.08 39.31 0.83
CA TYR A 597 21.42 40.71 0.65
C TYR A 597 20.76 41.60 1.70
N VAL A 598 19.52 41.31 2.07
CA VAL A 598 18.79 42.01 3.12
C VAL A 598 19.50 41.85 4.48
N LEU A 599 19.89 40.63 4.85
CA LEU A 599 20.60 40.36 6.11
C LEU A 599 21.96 41.08 6.13
N MET A 600 22.70 41.05 5.04
CA MET A 600 24.01 41.75 4.95
C MET A 600 23.86 43.28 4.99
N SER A 601 22.88 43.81 4.28
CA SER A 601 22.57 45.27 4.31
C SER A 601 22.21 45.71 5.73
N ASN A 602 21.35 44.97 6.42
CA ASN A 602 20.97 45.27 7.81
C ASN A 602 22.19 45.22 8.75
N MET A 603 23.08 44.22 8.58
CA MET A 603 24.29 44.11 9.39
C MET A 603 25.21 45.33 9.21
N TYR A 604 25.38 45.83 7.99
CA TYR A 604 26.16 47.05 7.76
C TYR A 604 25.47 48.30 8.33
N ALA A 605 24.14 48.42 8.17
CA ALA A 605 23.40 49.54 8.75
C ALA A 605 23.53 49.57 10.28
N ASP A 606 23.37 48.40 10.94
CA ASP A 606 23.51 48.28 12.42
C ASP A 606 24.94 48.61 12.85
N SER A 607 25.97 48.24 12.08
CA SER A 607 27.37 48.55 12.39
C SER A 607 27.69 50.07 12.28
N VAL A 608 27.10 50.77 11.32
CA VAL A 608 27.27 52.22 11.18
C VAL A 608 26.62 52.98 12.34
N LEU A 609 25.45 52.52 12.80
CA LEU A 609 24.76 53.13 13.95
C LEU A 609 25.47 52.92 15.27
N GLN A 610 26.32 51.92 15.42
CA GLN A 610 27.13 51.68 16.63
C GLN A 610 28.37 52.58 16.70
N TYR A 611 28.82 53.16 15.56
CA TYR A 611 29.96 54.07 15.50
C TYR A 611 29.59 55.56 15.40
N SER A 612 28.30 55.88 15.27
CA SER A 612 27.74 57.22 15.31
C SER A 612 27.18 57.55 16.70
#